data_0e4b84aa37ffb36bc70715ee1f12822d
#
_entry.id   0e4b84aa37ffb36bc70715ee1f12822d
#
_cell.length_a   1.000
_cell.length_b   1.000
_cell.length_c   1.000
_cell.angle_alpha   90.00
_cell.angle_beta   90.00
_cell.angle_gamma   90.00
#
_symmetry.space_group_name_H-M   'P 1'
#
loop_
_entity.id
_entity.type
_entity.pdbx_description
1 polymer ?
#
loop_
_entity_poly.entity_id
_entity_poly.type
_entity_poly.pdbx_seq_one_letter_code
_entity_poly.pdbx_strand_id
1 'polypeptide(L)'
;MKRIRLLSGLLAGALALTLAACGPREDPEPSVSPSALPAPSPSASPEAEPTPTPSPEATPAPAAEPVWGEQSFARTFTAGDGTTVLSVNYVLPLVQNTDACPAGTAINDWYKQEGSSRMLEAEEQYEMAVADYDVSQAAGFPFSPTTQEMTYTVAYEDENLISIRRELYVAAEGAAHPSAFLLAETFDAATGEKLGFSRVFTDADTVRERVVDAFVSQYSLEDSRDAVTVAWQPERFYLSAEGYVFWLAGGELPGVNSPIEVTLSYESMEDVSVYG
;
A
#
# COMPACT_ATOMS: atom_id res chain seq x y z
N MET A 1 10.21 33.95 -35.24
CA MET A 1 11.08 33.91 -34.07
C MET A 1 10.47 34.76 -32.95
N LYS A 2 9.76 34.17 -32.00
CA LYS A 2 9.34 34.83 -30.75
C LYS A 2 9.53 33.80 -29.60
N ARG A 3 10.47 34.12 -28.72
CA ARG A 3 10.82 33.33 -27.55
C ARG A 3 9.80 33.61 -26.46
N ILE A 4 9.06 32.58 -26.02
CA ILE A 4 8.20 32.61 -24.84
C ILE A 4 9.05 32.15 -23.67
N ARG A 5 9.22 33.03 -22.68
CA ARG A 5 9.88 32.73 -21.40
C ARG A 5 8.83 32.16 -20.44
N LEU A 6 9.04 30.93 -20.01
CA LEU A 6 8.33 30.35 -18.89
C LEU A 6 8.86 30.94 -17.57
N LEU A 7 7.97 31.55 -16.79
CA LEU A 7 8.23 31.95 -15.41
C LEU A 7 7.89 30.78 -14.51
N SER A 8 8.91 30.24 -13.86
CA SER A 8 8.74 29.30 -12.74
C SER A 8 8.47 30.12 -11.47
N GLY A 9 7.28 29.97 -10.90
CA GLY A 9 6.93 30.53 -9.59
C GLY A 9 7.18 29.49 -8.50
N LEU A 10 8.24 29.69 -7.71
CA LEU A 10 8.46 29.01 -6.44
C LEU A 10 7.53 29.64 -5.38
N LEU A 11 6.65 28.84 -4.79
CA LEU A 11 5.92 29.19 -3.58
C LEU A 11 6.49 28.41 -2.40
N ALA A 12 7.38 29.07 -1.63
CA ALA A 12 7.88 28.56 -0.36
C ALA A 12 6.91 29.01 0.75
N GLY A 13 6.17 28.08 1.33
CA GLY A 13 5.34 28.29 2.51
C GLY A 13 6.11 27.86 3.76
N ALA A 14 6.58 28.83 4.56
CA ALA A 14 7.17 28.61 5.87
C ALA A 14 6.06 28.47 6.91
N LEU A 15 5.95 27.32 7.58
CA LEU A 15 5.08 27.10 8.72
C LEU A 15 5.91 27.26 10.01
N ALA A 16 5.63 28.31 10.78
CA ALA A 16 6.25 28.59 12.05
C ALA A 16 5.58 27.79 13.17
N LEU A 17 6.34 26.92 13.85
CA LEU A 17 5.94 26.28 15.10
C LEU A 17 6.16 27.25 16.26
N THR A 18 5.13 27.56 17.02
CA THR A 18 5.21 28.19 18.33
C THR A 18 5.22 27.14 19.44
N LEU A 19 6.34 27.01 20.12
CA LEU A 19 6.45 26.29 21.38
C LEU A 19 5.92 27.18 22.51
N ALA A 20 4.94 26.67 23.25
CA ALA A 20 4.59 27.21 24.57
C ALA A 20 5.09 26.24 25.66
N ALA A 21 6.10 26.67 26.38
CA ALA A 21 6.56 26.04 27.59
C ALA A 21 5.75 26.59 28.79
N CYS A 22 5.27 25.69 29.68
CA CYS A 22 4.93 26.03 31.03
C CYS A 22 5.50 24.99 31.98
N GLY A 23 6.36 25.47 32.86
CA GLY A 23 7.14 24.74 33.83
C GLY A 23 6.39 24.40 35.13
N PRO A 24 7.09 23.82 36.09
CA PRO A 24 6.54 23.05 37.20
C PRO A 24 6.14 23.93 38.41
N ARG A 25 5.20 23.44 39.21
CA ARG A 25 4.88 24.03 40.53
C ARG A 25 4.90 22.95 41.57
N GLU A 26 5.78 23.18 42.53
CA GLU A 26 6.06 22.41 43.74
C GLU A 26 4.92 22.48 44.75
N ASP A 27 4.95 21.50 45.60
CA ASP A 27 4.29 21.12 46.85
C ASP A 27 3.77 22.26 47.79
N PRO A 28 2.96 21.93 48.84
CA PRO A 28 3.47 21.14 49.98
C PRO A 28 2.45 20.18 50.67
N GLU A 29 3.01 19.14 51.29
CA GLU A 29 2.40 18.36 52.37
C GLU A 29 1.89 19.20 53.54
N PRO A 30 0.97 18.64 54.36
CA PRO A 30 1.34 18.45 55.76
C PRO A 30 1.03 17.07 56.34
N SER A 31 2.02 16.59 57.03
CA SER A 31 2.05 15.54 58.01
C SER A 31 1.11 15.80 59.18
N VAL A 32 0.33 14.76 59.56
CA VAL A 32 -0.08 14.54 60.98
C VAL A 32 -0.22 13.03 61.25
N SER A 33 0.56 12.56 62.16
CA SER A 33 0.47 11.31 62.92
C SER A 33 0.24 11.70 64.41
N PRO A 34 -0.06 10.80 65.34
CA PRO A 34 -0.88 9.59 65.40
C PRO A 34 -1.91 9.67 66.54
N SER A 35 -2.85 8.74 66.56
CA SER A 35 -3.48 8.37 67.86
C SER A 35 -3.82 6.86 67.86
N ALA A 36 -3.35 6.26 68.90
CA ALA A 36 -3.42 4.82 69.14
C ALA A 36 -4.66 4.44 69.96
N LEU A 37 -5.12 3.18 69.71
CA LEU A 37 -5.81 2.23 70.64
C LEU A 37 -7.35 2.33 70.72
N PRO A 38 -8.06 1.21 70.98
CA PRO A 38 -7.64 -0.13 71.38
C PRO A 38 -8.23 -1.30 70.51
N ALA A 39 -7.63 -2.47 70.70
CA ALA A 39 -8.03 -3.72 70.09
C ALA A 39 -9.37 -4.29 70.67
N PRO A 40 -10.19 -4.94 69.84
CA PRO A 40 -11.12 -5.94 70.31
C PRO A 40 -10.66 -7.37 69.98
N SER A 41 -10.94 -8.22 70.89
CA SER A 41 -10.76 -9.67 71.05
C SER A 41 -11.28 -10.51 69.86
N PRO A 42 -10.78 -11.74 69.61
CA PRO A 42 -11.00 -12.51 68.44
C PRO A 42 -12.42 -13.06 68.40
N SER A 43 -13.14 -12.75 67.36
CA SER A 43 -14.39 -13.40 66.98
C SER A 43 -14.16 -14.39 65.86
N ALA A 44 -14.83 -15.51 65.95
CA ALA A 44 -14.74 -16.72 65.15
C ALA A 44 -14.53 -16.52 63.65
N SER A 45 -13.55 -17.27 63.13
CA SER A 45 -13.30 -17.46 61.69
C SER A 45 -14.54 -17.99 60.97
N PRO A 46 -15.04 -17.34 59.96
CA PRO A 46 -15.95 -18.00 59.00
C PRO A 46 -15.15 -18.96 58.13
N GLU A 47 -15.63 -20.14 58.01
CA GLU A 47 -15.20 -21.17 57.05
C GLU A 47 -15.10 -20.58 55.66
N ALA A 48 -13.92 -20.68 55.02
CA ALA A 48 -13.67 -20.16 53.69
C ALA A 48 -14.52 -20.92 52.66
N GLU A 49 -15.47 -20.25 52.04
CA GLU A 49 -16.11 -20.75 50.80
C GLU A 49 -15.03 -21.06 49.76
N PRO A 50 -15.15 -22.17 49.03
CA PRO A 50 -14.19 -22.51 47.98
C PRO A 50 -14.23 -21.44 46.91
N THR A 51 -13.10 -20.73 46.73
CA THR A 51 -12.86 -19.81 45.64
C THR A 51 -13.11 -20.55 44.30
N PRO A 52 -13.99 -20.06 43.42
CA PRO A 52 -14.20 -20.72 42.16
C PRO A 52 -12.87 -20.74 41.40
N THR A 53 -12.42 -21.94 41.04
CA THR A 53 -11.27 -22.13 40.14
C THR A 53 -11.54 -21.37 38.86
N PRO A 54 -10.66 -20.44 38.39
CA PRO A 54 -10.86 -19.78 37.14
C PRO A 54 -10.98 -20.84 36.05
N SER A 55 -12.09 -20.79 35.33
CA SER A 55 -12.26 -21.60 34.10
C SER A 55 -11.11 -21.26 33.16
N PRO A 56 -10.44 -22.25 32.57
CA PRO A 56 -9.40 -21.93 31.60
C PRO A 56 -9.99 -21.04 30.51
N GLU A 57 -9.42 -19.86 30.37
CA GLU A 57 -9.74 -18.93 29.28
C GLU A 57 -9.52 -19.69 27.97
N ALA A 58 -10.57 -19.81 27.16
CA ALA A 58 -10.50 -20.53 25.91
C ALA A 58 -9.43 -19.87 25.03
N THR A 59 -8.38 -20.60 24.69
CA THR A 59 -7.39 -20.15 23.70
C THR A 59 -8.15 -19.77 22.44
N PRO A 60 -7.98 -18.54 21.91
CA PRO A 60 -8.62 -18.15 20.66
C PRO A 60 -8.30 -19.18 19.58
N ALA A 61 -9.30 -19.59 18.82
CA ALA A 61 -9.06 -20.43 17.65
C ALA A 61 -8.12 -19.66 16.69
N PRO A 62 -7.18 -20.34 16.01
CA PRO A 62 -6.36 -19.69 15.02
C PRO A 62 -7.24 -19.00 13.98
N ALA A 63 -6.85 -17.80 13.54
CA ALA A 63 -7.55 -17.08 12.49
C ALA A 63 -7.59 -17.96 11.22
N ALA A 64 -8.73 -17.96 10.54
CA ALA A 64 -8.84 -18.69 9.29
C ALA A 64 -8.12 -17.92 8.17
N GLU A 65 -7.59 -18.66 7.20
CA GLU A 65 -7.02 -18.07 5.99
C GLU A 65 -8.07 -17.26 5.21
N PRO A 66 -7.69 -16.20 4.49
CA PRO A 66 -8.60 -15.44 3.66
C PRO A 66 -9.24 -16.29 2.57
N VAL A 67 -10.53 -16.12 2.38
CA VAL A 67 -11.24 -16.63 1.19
C VAL A 67 -11.38 -15.47 0.22
N TRP A 68 -10.62 -15.53 -0.85
CA TRP A 68 -10.56 -14.44 -1.83
C TRP A 68 -11.76 -14.42 -2.77
N GLY A 69 -12.23 -13.22 -3.04
CA GLY A 69 -13.22 -12.84 -4.02
C GLY A 69 -12.85 -11.51 -4.65
N GLU A 70 -13.76 -10.93 -5.38
CA GLU A 70 -13.52 -9.73 -6.19
C GLU A 70 -14.49 -8.62 -5.83
N GLN A 71 -14.02 -7.37 -5.86
CA GLN A 71 -14.82 -6.16 -5.92
C GLN A 71 -14.45 -5.38 -7.17
N SER A 72 -15.46 -4.93 -7.93
CA SER A 72 -15.24 -4.24 -9.19
C SER A 72 -15.68 -2.78 -9.11
N PHE A 73 -14.87 -1.90 -9.68
CA PHE A 73 -15.14 -0.48 -9.88
C PHE A 73 -15.08 -0.23 -11.39
N ALA A 74 -16.25 -0.08 -12.02
CA ALA A 74 -16.33 0.03 -13.46
C ALA A 74 -17.22 1.18 -13.87
N ARG A 75 -16.83 1.87 -14.96
CA ARG A 75 -17.61 2.94 -15.55
C ARG A 75 -17.21 3.17 -17.01
N THR A 76 -18.20 3.48 -17.84
CA THR A 76 -17.99 4.00 -19.19
C THR A 76 -18.36 5.48 -19.21
N PHE A 77 -17.47 6.30 -19.73
CA PHE A 77 -17.62 7.74 -19.85
C PHE A 77 -17.84 8.09 -21.33
N THR A 78 -18.81 8.98 -21.59
CA THR A 78 -19.20 9.35 -22.95
C THR A 78 -19.13 10.84 -23.15
N ALA A 79 -18.79 11.28 -24.35
CA ALA A 79 -18.94 12.65 -24.80
C ALA A 79 -20.42 13.08 -24.90
N GLY A 80 -20.68 14.35 -25.16
CA GLY A 80 -22.03 14.92 -25.21
C GLY A 80 -22.96 14.31 -26.27
N ASP A 81 -22.40 13.71 -27.30
CA ASP A 81 -23.13 13.01 -28.36
C ASP A 81 -23.33 11.50 -28.11
N GLY A 82 -22.85 11.00 -26.95
CA GLY A 82 -22.93 9.59 -26.57
C GLY A 82 -21.75 8.73 -26.99
N THR A 83 -20.74 9.30 -27.66
CA THR A 83 -19.53 8.54 -28.04
C THR A 83 -18.72 8.19 -26.79
N THR A 84 -18.34 6.92 -26.61
CA THR A 84 -17.45 6.49 -25.56
C THR A 84 -16.06 7.14 -25.73
N VAL A 85 -15.55 7.76 -24.66
CA VAL A 85 -14.22 8.40 -24.65
C VAL A 85 -13.25 7.72 -23.69
N LEU A 86 -13.78 7.14 -22.59
CA LEU A 86 -12.98 6.41 -21.62
C LEU A 86 -13.82 5.27 -21.03
N SER A 87 -13.24 4.10 -20.91
CA SER A 87 -13.82 2.96 -20.16
C SER A 87 -12.84 2.50 -19.10
N VAL A 88 -13.32 2.31 -17.88
CA VAL A 88 -12.51 1.79 -16.77
C VAL A 88 -13.18 0.56 -16.16
N ASN A 89 -12.36 -0.43 -15.82
CA ASN A 89 -12.76 -1.61 -15.07
C ASN A 89 -11.63 -2.05 -14.14
N TYR A 90 -11.77 -1.75 -12.86
CA TYR A 90 -10.79 -2.10 -11.83
C TYR A 90 -11.33 -3.24 -10.99
N VAL A 91 -10.75 -4.41 -11.14
CA VAL A 91 -11.04 -5.60 -10.34
C VAL A 91 -10.01 -5.66 -9.22
N LEU A 92 -10.49 -5.55 -7.98
CA LEU A 92 -9.68 -5.51 -6.77
C LEU A 92 -10.04 -6.69 -5.85
N PRO A 93 -9.12 -7.14 -4.98
CA PRO A 93 -9.38 -8.25 -4.09
C PRO A 93 -10.44 -7.90 -3.04
N LEU A 94 -11.16 -8.93 -2.61
CA LEU A 94 -12.14 -8.90 -1.53
C LEU A 94 -11.98 -10.16 -0.68
N VAL A 95 -11.79 -10.03 0.62
CA VAL A 95 -11.85 -11.16 1.56
C VAL A 95 -13.31 -11.40 1.91
N GLN A 96 -13.81 -12.60 1.63
CA GLN A 96 -15.23 -12.96 1.81
C GLN A 96 -15.58 -13.41 3.22
N ASN A 97 -14.61 -14.00 3.95
CA ASN A 97 -14.80 -14.62 5.28
C ASN A 97 -14.29 -13.74 6.43
N THR A 98 -14.59 -12.45 6.42
CA THR A 98 -14.09 -11.46 7.40
C THR A 98 -14.43 -11.80 8.85
N ASP A 99 -15.50 -12.54 9.11
CA ASP A 99 -15.86 -13.00 10.47
C ASP A 99 -14.83 -14.01 11.04
N ALA A 100 -14.17 -14.78 10.18
CA ALA A 100 -13.17 -15.78 10.57
C ALA A 100 -11.72 -15.31 10.28
N CYS A 101 -11.54 -14.30 9.42
CA CYS A 101 -10.27 -13.70 9.06
C CYS A 101 -10.25 -12.22 9.50
N PRO A 102 -9.70 -11.89 10.68
CA PRO A 102 -9.72 -10.52 11.22
C PRO A 102 -9.05 -9.49 10.31
N ALA A 103 -7.98 -9.86 9.62
CA ALA A 103 -7.29 -9.01 8.65
C ALA A 103 -8.19 -8.60 7.47
N GLY A 104 -9.17 -9.44 7.12
CA GLY A 104 -9.99 -9.27 5.93
C GLY A 104 -10.78 -7.97 5.91
N THR A 105 -11.27 -7.49 7.06
CA THR A 105 -11.98 -6.21 7.13
C THR A 105 -11.07 -5.04 6.77
N ALA A 106 -9.87 -4.98 7.34
CA ALA A 106 -8.93 -3.90 7.09
C ALA A 106 -8.43 -3.92 5.63
N ILE A 107 -8.15 -5.09 5.08
CA ILE A 107 -7.77 -5.27 3.67
C ILE A 107 -8.91 -4.80 2.75
N ASN A 108 -10.15 -5.20 3.02
CA ASN A 108 -11.32 -4.80 2.25
C ASN A 108 -11.55 -3.28 2.27
N ASP A 109 -11.41 -2.64 3.44
CA ASP A 109 -11.55 -1.19 3.59
C ASP A 109 -10.46 -0.45 2.80
N TRP A 110 -9.22 -0.97 2.84
CA TRP A 110 -8.12 -0.40 2.07
C TRP A 110 -8.42 -0.46 0.55
N TYR A 111 -8.81 -1.63 0.02
CA TYR A 111 -9.10 -1.77 -1.41
C TYR A 111 -10.36 -1.03 -1.85
N LYS A 112 -11.34 -0.90 -0.97
CA LYS A 112 -12.52 -0.06 -1.24
C LYS A 112 -12.14 1.42 -1.38
N GLN A 113 -11.25 1.91 -0.52
CA GLN A 113 -10.73 3.28 -0.62
C GLN A 113 -9.89 3.46 -1.87
N GLU A 114 -9.00 2.53 -2.17
CA GLU A 114 -8.17 2.53 -3.39
C GLU A 114 -9.03 2.57 -4.64
N GLY A 115 -10.02 1.68 -4.76
CA GLY A 115 -10.94 1.66 -5.89
C GLY A 115 -11.72 2.97 -6.04
N SER A 116 -12.16 3.56 -4.94
CA SER A 116 -12.83 4.86 -4.95
C SER A 116 -11.90 5.98 -5.43
N SER A 117 -10.63 5.98 -4.99
CA SER A 117 -9.63 6.95 -5.43
C SER A 117 -9.34 6.82 -6.93
N ARG A 118 -9.23 5.57 -7.43
CA ARG A 118 -9.06 5.32 -8.87
C ARG A 118 -10.24 5.80 -9.71
N MET A 119 -11.45 5.69 -9.17
CA MET A 119 -12.63 6.22 -9.86
C MET A 119 -12.63 7.75 -9.94
N LEU A 120 -12.13 8.44 -8.91
CA LEU A 120 -11.95 9.90 -8.95
C LEU A 120 -10.87 10.30 -9.97
N GLU A 121 -9.74 9.60 -10.01
CA GLU A 121 -8.71 9.80 -11.05
C GLU A 121 -9.27 9.59 -12.47
N ALA A 122 -10.15 8.60 -12.63
CA ALA A 122 -10.82 8.37 -13.92
C ALA A 122 -11.78 9.49 -14.30
N GLU A 123 -12.46 10.14 -13.33
CA GLU A 123 -13.29 11.32 -13.57
C GLU A 123 -12.46 12.54 -14.02
N GLU A 124 -11.26 12.74 -13.46
CA GLU A 124 -10.34 13.78 -13.92
C GLU A 124 -9.83 13.49 -15.35
N GLN A 125 -9.52 12.23 -15.65
CA GLN A 125 -9.08 11.82 -16.99
C GLN A 125 -10.19 11.90 -18.03
N TYR A 126 -11.44 11.73 -17.64
CA TYR A 126 -12.59 11.91 -18.53
C TYR A 126 -12.66 13.32 -19.11
N GLU A 127 -12.38 14.37 -18.33
CA GLU A 127 -12.36 15.75 -18.82
C GLU A 127 -11.32 15.92 -19.96
N MET A 128 -10.14 15.32 -19.79
CA MET A 128 -9.09 15.33 -20.83
C MET A 128 -9.52 14.51 -22.06
N ALA A 129 -10.12 13.34 -21.86
CA ALA A 129 -10.59 12.49 -22.95
C ALA A 129 -11.68 13.17 -23.79
N VAL A 130 -12.59 13.94 -23.17
CA VAL A 130 -13.59 14.76 -23.90
C VAL A 130 -12.90 15.85 -24.71
N ALA A 131 -11.93 16.55 -24.13
CA ALA A 131 -11.20 17.60 -24.84
C ALA A 131 -10.44 17.04 -26.07
N ASP A 132 -9.81 15.88 -25.94
CA ASP A 132 -9.14 15.18 -27.05
C ASP A 132 -10.13 14.73 -28.12
N TYR A 133 -11.31 14.26 -27.70
CA TYR A 133 -12.40 13.93 -28.61
C TYR A 133 -12.85 15.13 -29.41
N ASP A 134 -13.12 16.28 -28.77
CA ASP A 134 -13.57 17.52 -29.42
C ASP A 134 -12.52 18.02 -30.43
N VAL A 135 -11.23 17.97 -30.08
CA VAL A 135 -10.14 18.32 -30.98
C VAL A 135 -10.10 17.39 -32.20
N SER A 136 -10.24 16.08 -31.99
CA SER A 136 -10.26 15.08 -33.05
C SER A 136 -11.43 15.29 -34.01
N GLN A 137 -12.62 15.57 -33.47
CA GLN A 137 -13.81 15.87 -34.25
C GLN A 137 -13.66 17.16 -35.09
N ALA A 138 -13.15 18.23 -34.45
CA ALA A 138 -12.92 19.50 -35.14
C ALA A 138 -11.89 19.39 -36.27
N ALA A 139 -10.90 18.51 -36.11
CA ALA A 139 -9.85 18.27 -37.10
C ALA A 139 -10.23 17.22 -38.16
N GLY A 140 -11.34 16.50 -37.96
CA GLY A 140 -11.77 15.40 -38.87
C GLY A 140 -10.90 14.16 -38.76
N PHE A 141 -10.26 13.94 -37.61
CA PHE A 141 -9.47 12.74 -37.34
C PHE A 141 -10.30 11.66 -36.64
N PRO A 142 -10.01 10.37 -36.88
CA PRO A 142 -10.59 9.30 -36.06
C PRO A 142 -10.19 9.49 -34.60
N PHE A 143 -11.17 9.34 -33.70
CA PHE A 143 -10.93 9.28 -32.27
C PHE A 143 -10.81 7.82 -31.82
N SER A 144 -9.91 7.56 -30.89
CA SER A 144 -9.73 6.25 -30.28
C SER A 144 -10.00 6.34 -28.78
N PRO A 145 -11.06 5.71 -28.27
CA PRO A 145 -11.36 5.73 -26.84
C PRO A 145 -10.25 5.02 -26.04
N THR A 146 -10.04 5.50 -24.82
CA THR A 146 -9.09 4.86 -23.90
C THR A 146 -9.81 3.83 -23.03
N THR A 147 -9.18 2.68 -22.83
CA THR A 147 -9.61 1.63 -21.90
C THR A 147 -8.57 1.48 -20.78
N GLN A 148 -9.03 1.36 -19.54
CA GLN A 148 -8.21 1.04 -18.39
C GLN A 148 -8.76 -0.21 -17.72
N GLU A 149 -7.92 -1.21 -17.56
CA GLU A 149 -8.26 -2.49 -16.94
C GLU A 149 -7.27 -2.77 -15.81
N MET A 150 -7.76 -3.02 -14.61
CA MET A 150 -6.95 -3.46 -13.49
C MET A 150 -7.35 -4.86 -13.06
N THR A 151 -6.35 -5.71 -12.88
CA THR A 151 -6.48 -7.05 -12.35
C THR A 151 -5.56 -7.22 -11.14
N TYR A 152 -5.79 -8.27 -10.35
CA TYR A 152 -4.94 -8.59 -9.21
C TYR A 152 -4.60 -10.07 -9.17
N THR A 153 -3.55 -10.38 -8.41
CA THR A 153 -3.13 -11.74 -8.04
C THR A 153 -2.69 -11.71 -6.59
N VAL A 154 -3.13 -12.67 -5.78
CA VAL A 154 -2.52 -12.95 -4.48
C VAL A 154 -1.19 -13.63 -4.78
N ALA A 155 -0.09 -12.88 -4.67
CA ALA A 155 1.25 -13.33 -5.06
C ALA A 155 1.92 -14.17 -3.97
N TYR A 156 1.58 -13.90 -2.72
CA TYR A 156 2.08 -14.61 -1.54
C TYR A 156 1.07 -14.53 -0.40
N GLU A 157 0.96 -15.62 0.36
CA GLU A 157 0.15 -15.69 1.56
C GLU A 157 0.73 -16.72 2.52
N ASP A 158 0.98 -16.31 3.77
CA ASP A 158 1.32 -17.18 4.89
C ASP A 158 0.70 -16.67 6.21
N GLU A 159 1.12 -17.23 7.34
CA GLU A 159 0.61 -16.84 8.67
C GLU A 159 0.99 -15.41 9.10
N ASN A 160 1.99 -14.80 8.47
CA ASN A 160 2.54 -13.48 8.81
C ASN A 160 2.18 -12.42 7.79
N LEU A 161 2.19 -12.76 6.49
CA LEU A 161 2.14 -11.81 5.40
C LEU A 161 1.16 -12.23 4.30
N ILE A 162 0.49 -11.24 3.76
CA ILE A 162 -0.30 -11.34 2.52
C ILE A 162 0.26 -10.31 1.54
N SER A 163 0.68 -10.75 0.35
CA SER A 163 1.18 -9.85 -0.68
C SER A 163 0.35 -9.97 -1.95
N ILE A 164 -0.13 -8.84 -2.43
CA ILE A 164 -1.02 -8.74 -3.57
C ILE A 164 -0.36 -7.90 -4.64
N ARG A 165 -0.27 -8.46 -5.85
CA ARG A 165 0.21 -7.81 -7.06
C ARG A 165 -0.99 -7.38 -7.89
N ARG A 166 -0.97 -6.15 -8.37
CA ARG A 166 -1.98 -5.61 -9.30
C ARG A 166 -1.31 -5.15 -10.59
N GLU A 167 -2.03 -5.25 -11.67
CA GLU A 167 -1.60 -4.76 -12.97
C GLU A 167 -2.68 -3.86 -13.56
N LEU A 168 -2.30 -2.61 -13.85
CA LEU A 168 -3.15 -1.66 -14.55
C LEU A 168 -2.69 -1.58 -16.00
N TYR A 169 -3.58 -1.93 -16.89
CA TYR A 169 -3.40 -1.86 -18.32
C TYR A 169 -4.16 -0.67 -18.90
N VAL A 170 -3.47 0.17 -19.66
CA VAL A 170 -4.05 1.36 -20.29
C VAL A 170 -3.78 1.31 -21.78
N ALA A 171 -4.83 1.32 -22.59
CA ALA A 171 -4.74 1.26 -24.03
C ALA A 171 -5.72 2.24 -24.69
N ALA A 172 -5.29 2.96 -25.72
CA ALA A 172 -6.21 3.54 -26.69
C ALA A 172 -6.58 2.48 -27.73
N GLU A 173 -7.83 2.45 -28.20
CA GLU A 173 -8.27 1.50 -29.24
C GLU A 173 -7.38 1.61 -30.48
N GLY A 174 -6.82 0.48 -30.92
CA GLY A 174 -5.88 0.44 -32.05
C GLY A 174 -4.46 0.91 -31.75
N ALA A 175 -4.13 1.23 -30.50
CA ALA A 175 -2.75 1.58 -30.12
C ALA A 175 -1.82 0.38 -30.28
N ALA A 176 -0.68 0.61 -30.94
CA ALA A 176 0.33 -0.44 -31.14
C ALA A 176 1.05 -0.83 -29.82
N HIS A 177 1.06 0.06 -28.85
CA HIS A 177 1.80 -0.11 -27.59
C HIS A 177 0.95 0.39 -26.41
N PRO A 178 0.20 -0.51 -25.77
CA PRO A 178 -0.46 -0.20 -24.51
C PRO A 178 0.56 0.00 -23.40
N SER A 179 0.17 0.74 -22.36
CA SER A 179 0.96 0.90 -21.15
C SER A 179 0.52 -0.09 -20.07
N ALA A 180 1.47 -0.72 -19.41
CA ALA A 180 1.24 -1.56 -18.25
C ALA A 180 1.93 -0.94 -17.02
N PHE A 181 1.23 -0.95 -15.88
CA PHE A 181 1.74 -0.45 -14.61
C PHE A 181 1.57 -1.53 -13.54
N LEU A 182 2.65 -1.83 -12.84
CA LEU A 182 2.62 -2.69 -11.67
C LEU A 182 2.36 -1.87 -10.41
N LEU A 183 1.52 -2.44 -9.55
CA LEU A 183 1.26 -1.97 -8.20
C LEU A 183 1.27 -3.19 -7.28
N ALA A 184 1.69 -3.00 -6.04
CA ALA A 184 1.63 -4.08 -5.08
C ALA A 184 1.46 -3.56 -3.66
N GLU A 185 0.85 -4.37 -2.84
CA GLU A 185 0.69 -4.13 -1.41
C GLU A 185 1.02 -5.40 -0.65
N THR A 186 1.69 -5.21 0.48
CA THR A 186 1.93 -6.26 1.47
C THR A 186 1.22 -5.89 2.75
N PHE A 187 0.49 -6.84 3.33
CA PHE A 187 -0.28 -6.67 4.55
C PHE A 187 0.21 -7.64 5.62
N ASP A 188 0.13 -7.23 6.86
CA ASP A 188 0.22 -8.10 8.03
C ASP A 188 -1.00 -9.04 8.05
N ALA A 189 -0.78 -10.35 8.06
CA ALA A 189 -1.85 -11.34 7.96
C ALA A 189 -2.75 -11.42 9.20
N ALA A 190 -2.26 -10.95 10.35
CA ALA A 190 -3.05 -10.95 11.59
C ALA A 190 -3.96 -9.73 11.69
N THR A 191 -3.50 -8.56 11.22
CA THR A 191 -4.18 -7.27 11.43
C THR A 191 -4.78 -6.67 10.17
N GLY A 192 -4.26 -7.02 8.99
CA GLY A 192 -4.58 -6.38 7.72
C GLY A 192 -3.97 -4.99 7.56
N GLU A 193 -3.02 -4.60 8.43
CA GLU A 193 -2.26 -3.35 8.26
C GLU A 193 -1.38 -3.45 7.02
N LYS A 194 -1.44 -2.43 6.14
CA LYS A 194 -0.52 -2.34 5.01
C LYS A 194 0.89 -2.05 5.51
N LEU A 195 1.85 -2.86 5.10
CA LEU A 195 3.24 -2.74 5.46
C LEU A 195 4.02 -1.98 4.38
N GLY A 196 4.70 -0.92 4.77
CA GLY A 196 5.67 -0.25 3.91
C GLY A 196 7.04 -0.94 3.98
N PHE A 197 7.95 -0.52 3.12
CA PHE A 197 9.29 -1.09 2.99
C PHE A 197 10.04 -1.24 4.32
N SER A 198 10.03 -0.21 5.17
CA SER A 198 10.74 -0.21 6.47
C SER A 198 10.15 -1.16 7.52
N ARG A 199 8.97 -1.71 7.27
CA ARG A 199 8.35 -2.75 8.12
C ARG A 199 8.74 -4.15 7.68
N VAL A 200 9.24 -4.30 6.46
CA VAL A 200 9.67 -5.57 5.87
C VAL A 200 11.20 -5.69 5.87
N PHE A 201 11.91 -4.58 5.68
CA PHE A 201 13.37 -4.57 5.58
C PHE A 201 14.02 -3.65 6.62
N THR A 202 15.16 -4.07 7.15
CA THR A 202 15.90 -3.39 8.21
C THR A 202 17.01 -2.46 7.68
N ASP A 203 17.52 -2.70 6.46
CA ASP A 203 18.62 -1.96 5.84
C ASP A 203 18.31 -1.64 4.37
N ALA A 204 17.86 -0.40 4.14
CA ALA A 204 17.46 0.06 2.81
C ALA A 204 18.65 0.18 1.83
N ASP A 205 19.85 0.49 2.31
CA ASP A 205 21.01 0.64 1.46
C ASP A 205 21.50 -0.71 0.94
N THR A 206 21.58 -1.71 1.83
CA THR A 206 21.93 -3.08 1.44
C THR A 206 20.88 -3.68 0.50
N VAL A 207 19.58 -3.49 0.77
CA VAL A 207 18.52 -3.96 -0.15
C VAL A 207 18.66 -3.29 -1.52
N ARG A 208 18.82 -1.97 -1.57
CA ARG A 208 19.01 -1.24 -2.83
C ARG A 208 20.18 -1.79 -3.64
N GLU A 209 21.32 -2.01 -3.01
CA GLU A 209 22.51 -2.53 -3.69
C GLU A 209 22.24 -3.91 -4.32
N ARG A 210 21.64 -4.83 -3.56
CA ARG A 210 21.28 -6.17 -4.06
C ARG A 210 20.27 -6.12 -5.22
N VAL A 211 19.26 -5.26 -5.10
CA VAL A 211 18.24 -5.08 -6.15
C VAL A 211 18.86 -4.50 -7.41
N VAL A 212 19.71 -3.46 -7.28
CA VAL A 212 20.42 -2.86 -8.43
C VAL A 212 21.34 -3.90 -9.09
N ASP A 213 22.10 -4.67 -8.31
CA ASP A 213 22.96 -5.74 -8.82
C ASP A 213 22.16 -6.80 -9.58
N ALA A 214 20.99 -7.19 -9.06
CA ALA A 214 20.11 -8.15 -9.69
C ALA A 214 19.60 -7.64 -11.05
N PHE A 215 19.12 -6.39 -11.12
CA PHE A 215 18.67 -5.78 -12.39
C PHE A 215 19.82 -5.69 -13.39
N VAL A 216 20.97 -5.19 -12.96
CA VAL A 216 22.15 -5.06 -13.83
C VAL A 216 22.56 -6.42 -14.39
N SER A 217 22.63 -7.44 -13.55
CA SER A 217 23.00 -8.79 -13.98
C SER A 217 21.96 -9.46 -14.87
N GLN A 218 20.68 -9.40 -14.50
CA GLN A 218 19.63 -10.11 -15.22
C GLN A 218 19.33 -9.52 -16.59
N TYR A 219 19.42 -8.19 -16.71
CA TYR A 219 19.05 -7.46 -17.95
C TYR A 219 20.27 -6.91 -18.71
N SER A 220 21.50 -7.24 -18.27
CA SER A 220 22.75 -6.76 -18.91
C SER A 220 22.81 -5.23 -18.98
N LEU A 221 22.60 -4.57 -17.83
CA LEU A 221 22.50 -3.12 -17.69
C LEU A 221 23.76 -2.48 -17.07
N GLU A 222 24.94 -3.05 -17.30
CA GLU A 222 26.22 -2.59 -16.71
C GLU A 222 26.46 -1.11 -17.00
N ASP A 223 26.24 -0.68 -18.26
CA ASP A 223 26.40 0.71 -18.69
C ASP A 223 25.28 1.65 -18.16
N SER A 224 24.21 1.08 -17.61
CA SER A 224 23.02 1.83 -17.12
C SER A 224 22.83 1.72 -15.60
N ARG A 225 23.83 1.23 -14.86
CA ARG A 225 23.74 1.00 -13.42
C ARG A 225 23.27 2.24 -12.64
N ASP A 226 23.79 3.40 -12.99
CA ASP A 226 23.38 4.67 -12.35
C ASP A 226 21.90 4.97 -12.61
N ALA A 227 21.41 4.71 -13.82
CA ALA A 227 20.00 4.89 -14.16
C ALA A 227 19.10 3.92 -13.41
N VAL A 228 19.51 2.65 -13.26
CA VAL A 228 18.81 1.64 -12.41
C VAL A 228 18.76 2.11 -10.96
N THR A 229 19.87 2.64 -10.42
CA THR A 229 19.94 3.15 -9.05
C THR A 229 18.97 4.33 -8.83
N VAL A 230 18.85 5.22 -9.82
CA VAL A 230 17.93 6.37 -9.77
C VAL A 230 16.46 5.94 -9.92
N ALA A 231 16.18 4.93 -10.74
CA ALA A 231 14.84 4.41 -10.99
C ALA A 231 14.31 3.56 -9.83
N TRP A 232 15.21 2.98 -9.01
CA TRP A 232 14.79 2.16 -7.86
C TRP A 232 13.97 2.97 -6.86
N GLN A 233 12.85 2.38 -6.41
CA GLN A 233 11.98 2.94 -5.37
C GLN A 233 11.69 1.87 -4.32
N PRO A 234 11.90 2.16 -3.03
CA PRO A 234 11.79 1.16 -1.96
C PRO A 234 10.40 0.52 -1.86
N GLU A 235 9.34 1.28 -2.13
CA GLU A 235 7.97 0.77 -2.02
C GLU A 235 7.52 -0.10 -3.20
N ARG A 236 8.39 -0.31 -4.20
CA ARG A 236 8.10 -1.14 -5.38
C ARG A 236 8.60 -2.57 -5.16
N PHE A 237 7.93 -3.28 -4.28
CA PHE A 237 8.18 -4.69 -4.05
C PHE A 237 6.89 -5.45 -3.72
N TYR A 238 6.93 -6.74 -3.93
CA TYR A 238 5.95 -7.70 -3.43
C TYR A 238 6.64 -9.02 -3.11
N LEU A 239 5.93 -9.91 -2.40
CA LEU A 239 6.41 -11.25 -2.09
C LEU A 239 5.83 -12.25 -3.10
N SER A 240 6.61 -13.26 -3.44
CA SER A 240 6.19 -14.43 -4.20
C SER A 240 6.63 -15.70 -3.47
N ALA A 241 6.23 -16.87 -3.97
CA ALA A 241 6.70 -18.15 -3.40
C ALA A 241 8.24 -18.32 -3.46
N GLU A 242 8.94 -17.57 -4.33
CA GLU A 242 10.37 -17.70 -4.60
C GLU A 242 11.21 -16.65 -3.84
N GLY A 243 10.60 -15.57 -3.36
CA GLY A 243 11.30 -14.48 -2.69
C GLY A 243 10.65 -13.13 -2.86
N TYR A 244 11.43 -12.10 -2.56
CA TYR A 244 11.04 -10.70 -2.74
C TYR A 244 11.22 -10.28 -4.19
N VAL A 245 10.15 -9.81 -4.81
CA VAL A 245 10.16 -9.32 -6.19
C VAL A 245 10.19 -7.80 -6.16
N PHE A 246 11.14 -7.20 -6.87
CA PHE A 246 11.25 -5.76 -7.06
C PHE A 246 11.04 -5.43 -8.52
N TRP A 247 10.47 -4.24 -8.82
CA TRP A 247 10.28 -3.85 -10.21
C TRP A 247 10.69 -2.41 -10.49
N LEU A 248 11.09 -2.16 -11.74
CA LEU A 248 11.21 -0.84 -12.33
C LEU A 248 10.05 -0.62 -13.30
N ALA A 249 9.53 0.60 -13.36
CA ALA A 249 8.42 0.91 -14.25
C ALA A 249 8.89 1.04 -15.71
N GLY A 250 7.98 0.79 -16.62
CA GLY A 250 8.22 1.05 -18.04
C GLY A 250 8.53 2.52 -18.30
N GLY A 251 9.52 2.81 -19.16
CA GLY A 251 9.94 4.16 -19.51
C GLY A 251 10.97 4.78 -18.57
N GLU A 252 11.31 4.17 -17.44
CA GLU A 252 12.34 4.68 -16.53
C GLU A 252 13.77 4.41 -17.02
N LEU A 253 13.95 3.38 -17.82
CA LEU A 253 15.22 3.05 -18.45
C LEU A 253 15.11 3.16 -19.97
N PRO A 254 16.18 3.61 -20.67
CA PRO A 254 16.19 3.67 -22.13
C PRO A 254 15.89 2.30 -22.76
N GLY A 255 14.88 2.24 -23.63
CA GLY A 255 14.51 1.01 -24.33
C GLY A 255 13.64 0.03 -23.54
N VAL A 256 13.33 0.33 -22.28
CA VAL A 256 12.44 -0.48 -21.42
C VAL A 256 11.06 0.18 -21.40
N ASN A 257 10.11 -0.37 -22.15
CA ASN A 257 8.78 0.22 -22.31
C ASN A 257 7.70 -0.43 -21.41
N SER A 258 8.02 -1.54 -20.77
CA SER A 258 7.15 -2.26 -19.83
C SER A 258 7.87 -2.45 -18.51
N PRO A 259 7.15 -2.69 -17.41
CA PRO A 259 7.78 -3.03 -16.14
C PRO A 259 8.72 -4.24 -16.30
N ILE A 260 9.87 -4.18 -15.62
CA ILE A 260 10.81 -5.29 -15.51
C ILE A 260 10.97 -5.65 -14.04
N GLU A 261 11.13 -6.94 -13.74
CA GLU A 261 11.12 -7.48 -12.38
C GLU A 261 12.37 -8.32 -12.11
N VAL A 262 12.84 -8.27 -10.86
CA VAL A 262 13.88 -9.17 -10.35
C VAL A 262 13.40 -9.81 -9.06
N THR A 263 13.78 -11.08 -8.84
CA THR A 263 13.46 -11.80 -7.61
C THR A 263 14.74 -12.05 -6.83
N LEU A 264 14.74 -11.64 -5.55
CA LEU A 264 15.77 -11.97 -4.57
C LEU A 264 15.22 -13.05 -3.63
N SER A 265 15.88 -14.19 -3.55
CA SER A 265 15.42 -15.30 -2.71
C SER A 265 15.37 -14.89 -1.23
N TYR A 266 14.50 -15.53 -0.46
CA TYR A 266 14.40 -15.31 0.98
C TYR A 266 15.74 -15.51 1.67
N GLU A 267 16.47 -16.58 1.33
CA GLU A 267 17.83 -16.86 1.84
C GLU A 267 18.80 -15.70 1.57
N SER A 268 18.76 -15.09 0.38
CA SER A 268 19.63 -13.96 0.03
C SER A 268 19.30 -12.67 0.75
N MET A 269 18.15 -12.59 1.40
CA MET A 269 17.62 -11.41 2.09
C MET A 269 17.44 -11.60 3.59
N GLU A 270 17.83 -12.78 4.14
CA GLU A 270 17.61 -13.15 5.54
C GLU A 270 18.20 -12.13 6.53
N ASP A 271 19.37 -11.59 6.24
CA ASP A 271 20.08 -10.64 7.09
C ASP A 271 19.48 -9.23 7.10
N VAL A 272 18.62 -8.90 6.15
CA VAL A 272 17.98 -7.58 6.00
C VAL A 272 16.45 -7.65 6.05
N SER A 273 15.85 -8.83 6.10
CA SER A 273 14.41 -9.03 6.24
C SER A 273 14.00 -9.14 7.70
N VAL A 274 12.82 -8.61 8.02
CA VAL A 274 12.16 -8.81 9.33
C VAL A 274 11.47 -10.18 9.39
N TYR A 275 11.11 -10.72 8.24
CA TYR A 275 10.37 -11.99 8.05
C TYR A 275 11.28 -13.03 7.38
N GLY A 276 12.45 -13.26 7.98
CA GLY A 276 13.43 -14.23 7.50
C GLY A 276 13.18 -15.62 8.03
#